data_d7953e477af9ab187d517e9e9815829c
#
_entry.id   d7953e477af9ab187d517e9e9815829c
#
_cell.length_a   1.000
_cell.length_b   1.000
_cell.length_c   1.000
_cell.angle_alpha   90.00
_cell.angle_beta   90.00
_cell.angle_gamma   90.00
#
_symmetry.space_group_name_H-M   'P 1'
#
loop_
_entity.id
_entity.type
_entity.pdbx_description
1 polymer ?
#
loop_
_entity_poly.entity_id
_entity_poly.type
_entity_poly.pdbx_seq_one_letter_code
_entity_poly.pdbx_strand_id
1 'polypeptide(L)'
;MNCHEPQSHRSGKLRKFCEELVLPETGVVVVGHGTANPVGAAETKNIVAQVDAILPNIPVELGYLEVIEPTIEMAVERLAARGCKKVVALPILLFAAGHAKQDVPQALQEAVARQGLSVTQADPLGLHEQVISLARRRFYEAIEGLAPIEGGSEALLVIGRGSSDPTASHQLWGFVRSTYSSMVRVAKHRFAISFVAAAKPTMSEAVDQLMLEINGRPSVRRVVLHPHLLFHGHVENQVEKYLEKARSQFPSVEWVKVARLGAA
;
A
#
# COMPACT_ATOMS: atom_id res chain seq x y z
N MET A 1 -11.65 22.31 -19.82
CA MET A 1 -10.23 22.70 -19.99
C MET A 1 -9.37 21.54 -19.50
N ASN A 2 -8.80 20.81 -20.46
CA ASN A 2 -7.99 19.63 -20.18
C ASN A 2 -6.60 20.05 -19.73
N CYS A 3 -6.25 19.76 -18.47
CA CYS A 3 -4.86 19.79 -18.02
C CYS A 3 -4.42 18.35 -17.72
N HIS A 4 -4.22 17.58 -18.79
CA HIS A 4 -3.37 16.40 -18.75
C HIS A 4 -1.95 16.84 -19.11
N GLU A 5 -1.13 17.17 -18.11
CA GLU A 5 0.32 17.13 -18.33
C GLU A 5 0.74 15.66 -18.40
N PRO A 6 1.42 15.25 -19.47
CA PRO A 6 1.83 13.86 -19.64
C PRO A 6 2.84 13.47 -18.54
N GLN A 7 2.67 12.29 -17.97
CA GLN A 7 3.52 11.71 -16.89
C GLN A 7 5.02 11.70 -17.26
N SER A 8 5.38 11.71 -18.54
CA SER A 8 6.76 11.80 -19.03
C SER A 8 7.48 13.10 -18.62
N HIS A 9 6.77 14.22 -18.49
CA HIS A 9 7.37 15.51 -18.12
C HIS A 9 7.73 15.58 -16.63
N ARG A 10 6.95 14.94 -15.75
CA ARG A 10 7.24 14.90 -14.31
C ARG A 10 8.41 13.97 -13.99
N SER A 11 8.49 12.82 -14.66
CA SER A 11 9.62 11.90 -14.57
C SER A 11 10.92 12.54 -15.01
N GLY A 12 10.90 13.30 -16.11
CA GLY A 12 12.07 14.03 -16.62
C GLY A 12 12.58 15.14 -15.68
N LYS A 13 11.68 15.86 -14.99
CA LYS A 13 12.07 16.88 -14.02
C LYS A 13 12.67 16.27 -12.75
N LEU A 14 12.09 15.17 -12.23
CA LEU A 14 12.64 14.45 -11.09
C LEU A 14 14.02 13.87 -11.42
N ARG A 15 14.16 13.26 -12.59
CA ARG A 15 15.42 12.69 -13.06
C ARG A 15 16.51 13.76 -13.19
N LYS A 16 16.19 14.91 -13.80
CA LYS A 16 17.11 16.03 -13.90
C LYS A 16 17.51 16.60 -12.54
N PHE A 17 16.56 16.71 -11.61
CA PHE A 17 16.83 17.12 -10.23
C PHE A 17 17.72 16.13 -9.47
N CYS A 18 17.51 14.82 -9.67
CA CYS A 18 18.36 13.78 -9.08
C CYS A 18 19.75 13.69 -9.76
N GLU A 19 19.85 13.98 -11.06
CA GLU A 19 21.14 14.07 -11.79
C GLU A 19 21.97 15.28 -11.32
N GLU A 20 21.34 16.36 -10.90
CA GLU A 20 22.00 17.55 -10.35
C GLU A 20 22.37 17.39 -8.86
N LEU A 21 21.71 16.50 -8.11
CA LEU A 21 22.01 16.17 -6.73
C LEU A 21 23.05 15.03 -6.68
N VAL A 22 24.30 15.37 -6.87
CA VAL A 22 25.39 14.45 -6.52
C VAL A 22 25.45 14.36 -4.99
N LEU A 23 24.85 13.33 -4.42
CA LEU A 23 25.00 12.96 -3.01
C LEU A 23 26.21 12.03 -2.90
N PRO A 24 27.42 12.58 -2.68
CA PRO A 24 28.62 11.77 -2.64
C PRO A 24 28.51 10.72 -1.51
N GLU A 25 28.89 9.50 -1.83
CA GLU A 25 28.96 8.39 -0.88
C GLU A 25 27.60 8.01 -0.23
N THR A 26 26.49 8.36 -0.88
CA THR A 26 25.13 7.98 -0.42
C THR A 26 24.60 6.81 -1.24
N GLY A 27 24.04 5.81 -0.57
CA GLY A 27 23.28 4.72 -1.18
C GLY A 27 21.84 4.69 -0.68
N VAL A 28 20.97 4.02 -1.41
CA VAL A 28 19.57 3.82 -1.04
C VAL A 28 19.31 2.35 -0.77
N VAL A 29 18.71 2.04 0.38
CA VAL A 29 18.14 0.73 0.64
C VAL A 29 16.62 0.80 0.60
N VAL A 30 16.01 0.10 -0.34
CA VAL A 30 14.55 -0.08 -0.38
C VAL A 30 14.22 -1.25 0.56
N VAL A 31 13.42 -0.97 1.59
CA VAL A 31 13.10 -1.96 2.63
C VAL A 31 11.70 -2.51 2.41
N GLY A 32 11.62 -3.80 2.09
CA GLY A 32 10.38 -4.56 2.04
C GLY A 32 10.18 -5.40 3.31
N HIS A 33 8.93 -5.78 3.59
CA HIS A 33 8.66 -6.72 4.69
C HIS A 33 9.25 -8.10 4.40
N GLY A 34 9.14 -8.55 3.16
CA GLY A 34 9.43 -9.91 2.72
C GLY A 34 8.16 -10.74 2.53
N THR A 35 8.22 -11.68 1.60
CA THR A 35 7.13 -12.61 1.31
C THR A 35 7.65 -13.86 0.65
N ALA A 36 7.15 -15.03 1.05
CA ALA A 36 7.42 -16.29 0.38
C ALA A 36 6.67 -16.42 -0.96
N ASN A 37 5.73 -15.51 -1.26
CA ASN A 37 5.01 -15.52 -2.53
C ASN A 37 5.89 -14.97 -3.65
N PRO A 38 6.18 -15.77 -4.71
CA PRO A 38 7.09 -15.36 -5.77
C PRO A 38 6.59 -14.15 -6.59
N VAL A 39 5.28 -14.01 -6.74
CA VAL A 39 4.69 -12.85 -7.45
C VAL A 39 4.91 -11.58 -6.64
N GLY A 40 4.60 -11.59 -5.34
CA GLY A 40 4.83 -10.44 -4.48
C GLY A 40 6.31 -10.06 -4.36
N ALA A 41 7.20 -11.05 -4.34
CA ALA A 41 8.64 -10.81 -4.36
C ALA A 41 9.10 -10.16 -5.69
N ALA A 42 8.56 -10.61 -6.83
CA ALA A 42 8.84 -10.02 -8.14
C ALA A 42 8.32 -8.57 -8.23
N GLU A 43 7.13 -8.30 -7.70
CA GLU A 43 6.58 -6.94 -7.64
C GLU A 43 7.44 -5.99 -6.79
N THR A 44 7.96 -6.49 -5.67
CA THR A 44 8.91 -5.73 -4.84
C THR A 44 10.17 -5.39 -5.63
N LYS A 45 10.77 -6.36 -6.33
CA LYS A 45 11.93 -6.15 -7.19
C LYS A 45 11.66 -5.16 -8.32
N ASN A 46 10.47 -5.17 -8.88
CA ASN A 46 10.04 -4.20 -9.90
C ASN A 46 10.05 -2.75 -9.36
N ILE A 47 9.56 -2.54 -8.14
CA ILE A 47 9.61 -1.22 -7.51
C ILE A 47 11.06 -0.78 -7.32
N VAL A 48 11.93 -1.67 -6.85
CA VAL A 48 13.36 -1.37 -6.68
C VAL A 48 14.00 -0.98 -8.01
N ALA A 49 13.71 -1.71 -9.09
CA ALA A 49 14.21 -1.38 -10.42
C ALA A 49 13.73 0.00 -10.92
N GLN A 50 12.49 0.39 -10.59
CA GLN A 50 11.98 1.72 -10.88
C GLN A 50 12.68 2.82 -10.07
N VAL A 51 12.98 2.56 -8.79
CA VAL A 51 13.75 3.47 -7.94
C VAL A 51 15.15 3.64 -8.49
N ASP A 52 15.82 2.55 -8.84
CA ASP A 52 17.16 2.56 -9.44
C ASP A 52 17.20 3.34 -10.76
N ALA A 53 16.20 3.16 -11.61
CA ALA A 53 16.08 3.90 -12.88
C ALA A 53 15.87 5.42 -12.70
N ILE A 54 15.29 5.85 -11.57
CA ILE A 54 15.10 7.27 -11.24
C ILE A 54 16.39 7.87 -10.63
N LEU A 55 17.23 7.04 -10.04
CA LEU A 55 18.45 7.41 -9.29
C LEU A 55 19.73 6.88 -9.96
N PRO A 56 20.04 7.21 -11.23
CA PRO A 56 21.07 6.52 -12.03
C PRO A 56 22.49 6.62 -11.45
N ASN A 57 22.75 7.59 -10.58
CA ASN A 57 24.07 7.81 -9.97
C ASN A 57 24.15 7.45 -8.49
N ILE A 58 23.09 6.89 -7.93
CA ILE A 58 23.01 6.51 -6.52
C ILE A 58 22.79 5.00 -6.45
N PRO A 59 23.67 4.26 -5.77
CA PRO A 59 23.48 2.83 -5.58
C PRO A 59 22.17 2.51 -4.86
N VAL A 60 21.35 1.64 -5.45
CA VAL A 60 20.08 1.17 -4.87
C VAL A 60 20.19 -0.32 -4.61
N GLU A 61 19.86 -0.74 -3.39
CA GLU A 61 19.80 -2.14 -2.96
C GLU A 61 18.45 -2.47 -2.35
N LEU A 62 18.05 -3.73 -2.49
CA LEU A 62 16.85 -4.27 -1.84
C LEU A 62 17.24 -4.98 -0.55
N GLY A 63 16.54 -4.68 0.55
CA GLY A 63 16.64 -5.43 1.79
C GLY A 63 15.26 -5.81 2.32
N TYR A 64 15.08 -7.07 2.70
CA TYR A 64 13.86 -7.52 3.36
C TYR A 64 14.07 -7.58 4.87
N LEU A 65 12.99 -7.26 5.60
CA LEU A 65 13.01 -7.36 7.06
C LEU A 65 13.06 -8.82 7.51
N GLU A 66 12.27 -9.66 6.85
CA GLU A 66 12.16 -11.08 7.20
C GLU A 66 11.74 -11.95 6.00
N VAL A 67 11.58 -13.25 6.23
CA VAL A 67 11.02 -14.27 5.35
C VAL A 67 11.93 -14.71 4.20
N ILE A 68 12.56 -13.77 3.48
CA ILE A 68 13.39 -14.07 2.29
C ILE A 68 14.61 -13.15 2.23
N GLU A 69 15.59 -13.56 1.44
CA GLU A 69 16.76 -12.76 1.08
C GLU A 69 16.54 -11.89 -0.16
N PRO A 70 17.34 -10.80 -0.31
CA PRO A 70 18.40 -10.35 0.58
C PRO A 70 17.87 -9.67 1.85
N THR A 71 18.56 -9.84 2.97
CA THR A 71 18.24 -9.15 4.23
C THR A 71 18.65 -7.68 4.18
N ILE A 72 18.15 -6.86 5.12
CA ILE A 72 18.59 -5.46 5.28
C ILE A 72 20.10 -5.39 5.48
N GLU A 73 20.68 -6.30 6.29
CA GLU A 73 22.12 -6.38 6.52
C GLU A 73 22.90 -6.59 5.22
N MET A 74 22.50 -7.58 4.41
CA MET A 74 23.14 -7.87 3.11
C MET A 74 23.06 -6.67 2.15
N ALA A 75 21.94 -5.96 2.15
CA ALA A 75 21.79 -4.76 1.33
C ALA A 75 22.74 -3.64 1.76
N VAL A 76 22.87 -3.40 3.07
CA VAL A 76 23.78 -2.40 3.63
C VAL A 76 25.24 -2.77 3.37
N GLU A 77 25.61 -4.05 3.50
CA GLU A 77 26.96 -4.54 3.16
C GLU A 77 27.32 -4.27 1.69
N ARG A 78 26.38 -4.51 0.77
CA ARG A 78 26.60 -4.22 -0.67
C ARG A 78 26.79 -2.73 -0.92
N LEU A 79 26.03 -1.86 -0.24
CA LEU A 79 26.22 -0.42 -0.33
C LEU A 79 27.58 0.02 0.23
N ALA A 80 28.01 -0.56 1.36
CA ALA A 80 29.34 -0.32 1.94
C ALA A 80 30.45 -0.71 0.97
N ALA A 81 30.34 -1.90 0.34
CA ALA A 81 31.29 -2.39 -0.65
C ALA A 81 31.38 -1.50 -1.91
N ARG A 82 30.32 -0.74 -2.21
CA ARG A 82 30.28 0.26 -3.29
C ARG A 82 30.79 1.65 -2.87
N GLY A 83 31.36 1.78 -1.66
CA GLY A 83 31.97 3.00 -1.14
C GLY A 83 30.97 3.99 -0.52
N CYS A 84 29.74 3.58 -0.27
CA CYS A 84 28.78 4.44 0.42
C CYS A 84 29.21 4.64 1.88
N LYS A 85 28.94 5.82 2.43
CA LYS A 85 29.11 6.16 3.85
C LYS A 85 27.78 6.54 4.51
N LYS A 86 26.79 6.84 3.69
CA LYS A 86 25.45 7.19 4.12
C LYS A 86 24.44 6.29 3.43
N VAL A 87 23.42 5.88 4.17
CA VAL A 87 22.30 5.08 3.66
C VAL A 87 21.00 5.86 3.86
N VAL A 88 20.21 5.98 2.81
CA VAL A 88 18.82 6.42 2.90
C VAL A 88 17.95 5.17 2.79
N ALA A 89 17.19 4.87 3.85
CA ALA A 89 16.28 3.75 3.86
C ALA A 89 14.86 4.19 3.44
N LEU A 90 14.31 3.51 2.44
CA LEU A 90 12.97 3.73 1.90
C LEU A 90 12.06 2.54 2.23
N PRO A 91 11.30 2.56 3.35
CA PRO A 91 10.37 1.50 3.67
C PRO A 91 9.18 1.51 2.70
N ILE A 92 9.06 0.47 1.86
CA ILE A 92 7.89 0.25 1.00
C ILE A 92 6.80 -0.49 1.75
N LEU A 93 6.36 0.12 2.84
CA LEU A 93 5.32 -0.34 3.73
C LEU A 93 4.17 0.67 3.73
N LEU A 94 2.92 0.20 3.66
CA LEU A 94 1.76 1.11 3.72
C LEU A 94 1.65 1.76 5.09
N PHE A 95 1.84 0.98 6.16
CA PHE A 95 1.86 1.48 7.53
C PHE A 95 2.99 0.82 8.31
N ALA A 96 3.63 1.60 9.17
CA ALA A 96 4.53 1.03 10.19
C ALA A 96 3.69 0.61 11.40
N ALA A 97 3.25 -0.63 11.43
CA ALA A 97 2.48 -1.18 12.53
C ALA A 97 3.13 -2.46 13.09
N GLY A 98 2.93 -2.71 14.37
CA GLY A 98 3.49 -3.87 15.04
C GLY A 98 5.02 -3.90 14.98
N HIS A 99 5.57 -5.06 14.71
CA HIS A 99 7.01 -5.28 14.67
C HIS A 99 7.73 -4.34 13.68
N ALA A 100 7.18 -4.11 12.49
CA ALA A 100 7.83 -3.26 11.48
C ALA A 100 8.13 -1.83 11.95
N LYS A 101 7.41 -1.33 12.96
CA LYS A 101 7.64 0.01 13.54
C LYS A 101 8.95 0.09 14.34
N GLN A 102 9.39 -1.01 14.94
CA GLN A 102 10.59 -1.08 15.75
C GLN A 102 11.69 -1.89 15.04
N ASP A 103 11.33 -2.99 14.40
CA ASP A 103 12.29 -3.94 13.84
C ASP A 103 13.03 -3.36 12.63
N VAL A 104 12.35 -2.57 11.76
CA VAL A 104 13.03 -1.93 10.61
C VAL A 104 14.08 -0.91 11.06
N PRO A 105 13.76 0.07 11.95
CA PRO A 105 14.80 0.96 12.47
C PRO A 105 15.94 0.22 13.18
N GLN A 106 15.63 -0.80 13.98
CA GLN A 106 16.63 -1.57 14.70
C GLN A 106 17.55 -2.32 13.73
N ALA A 107 16.99 -3.08 12.78
CA ALA A 107 17.78 -3.81 11.79
C ALA A 107 18.68 -2.89 10.95
N LEU A 108 18.18 -1.71 10.59
CA LEU A 108 18.98 -0.70 9.89
C LEU A 108 20.11 -0.17 10.75
N GLN A 109 19.87 0.19 12.01
CA GLN A 109 20.88 0.70 12.92
C GLN A 109 21.99 -0.34 13.17
N GLU A 110 21.61 -1.60 13.39
CA GLU A 110 22.57 -2.69 13.57
C GLU A 110 23.42 -2.91 12.32
N ALA A 111 22.79 -2.93 11.14
CA ALA A 111 23.49 -3.14 9.88
C ALA A 111 24.49 -2.02 9.57
N VAL A 112 24.09 -0.73 9.72
CA VAL A 112 25.01 0.39 9.45
C VAL A 112 26.11 0.50 10.47
N ALA A 113 25.86 0.19 11.76
CA ALA A 113 26.88 0.20 12.81
C ALA A 113 28.01 -0.78 12.51
N ARG A 114 27.71 -1.99 12.02
CA ARG A 114 28.69 -3.00 11.63
C ARG A 114 29.59 -2.54 10.48
N GLN A 115 29.07 -1.70 9.58
CA GLN A 115 29.77 -1.20 8.40
C GLN A 115 30.39 0.19 8.59
N GLY A 116 30.20 0.83 9.74
CA GLY A 116 30.65 2.21 10.00
C GLY A 116 29.91 3.26 9.16
N LEU A 117 28.66 2.99 8.76
CA LEU A 117 27.84 3.88 7.98
C LEU A 117 26.87 4.68 8.87
N SER A 118 26.25 5.71 8.29
CA SER A 118 25.10 6.39 8.88
C SER A 118 23.82 6.08 8.11
N VAL A 119 22.66 6.12 8.78
CA VAL A 119 21.36 5.89 8.12
C VAL A 119 20.37 7.03 8.43
N THR A 120 19.61 7.40 7.40
CA THR A 120 18.38 8.21 7.52
C THR A 120 17.24 7.39 6.96
N GLN A 121 16.20 7.18 7.75
CA GLN A 121 15.03 6.42 7.31
C GLN A 121 13.90 7.38 6.95
N ALA A 122 13.31 7.17 5.77
CA ALA A 122 12.08 7.84 5.37
C ALA A 122 10.86 7.25 6.10
N ASP A 123 9.79 8.01 6.15
CA ASP A 123 8.50 7.50 6.65
C ASP A 123 7.95 6.42 5.73
N PRO A 124 7.10 5.51 6.25
CA PRO A 124 6.31 4.60 5.42
C PRO A 124 5.44 5.35 4.41
N LEU A 125 5.01 4.66 3.37
CA LEU A 125 4.17 5.23 2.31
C LEU A 125 2.86 5.84 2.83
N GLY A 126 2.22 5.20 3.79
CA GLY A 126 1.15 5.69 4.65
C GLY A 126 0.09 6.55 3.94
N LEU A 127 -0.03 7.78 4.43
CA LEU A 127 -0.98 8.78 3.91
C LEU A 127 -0.33 9.74 2.89
N HIS A 128 0.76 9.32 2.24
CA HIS A 128 1.38 10.15 1.23
C HIS A 128 0.39 10.49 0.11
N GLU A 129 0.39 11.73 -0.36
CA GLU A 129 -0.56 12.23 -1.35
C GLU A 129 -0.62 11.37 -2.61
N GLN A 130 0.52 10.86 -3.08
CA GLN A 130 0.59 10.00 -4.25
C GLN A 130 -0.07 8.63 -4.02
N VAL A 131 -0.02 8.09 -2.81
CA VAL A 131 -0.71 6.84 -2.44
C VAL A 131 -2.21 7.07 -2.42
N ILE A 132 -2.66 8.18 -1.85
CA ILE A 132 -4.08 8.58 -1.85
C ILE A 132 -4.59 8.77 -3.29
N SER A 133 -3.81 9.46 -4.11
CA SER A 133 -4.15 9.69 -5.54
C SER A 133 -4.20 8.39 -6.33
N LEU A 134 -3.27 7.47 -6.08
CA LEU A 134 -3.29 6.14 -6.70
C LEU A 134 -4.51 5.34 -6.28
N ALA A 135 -4.87 5.35 -4.98
CA ALA A 135 -6.04 4.66 -4.48
C ALA A 135 -7.35 5.19 -5.09
N ARG A 136 -7.46 6.51 -5.23
CA ARG A 136 -8.58 7.16 -5.93
C ARG A 136 -8.68 6.72 -7.38
N ARG A 137 -7.55 6.71 -8.09
CA ARG A 137 -7.49 6.25 -9.48
C ARG A 137 -7.96 4.79 -9.59
N ARG A 138 -7.44 3.88 -8.76
CA ARG A 138 -7.85 2.47 -8.73
C ARG A 138 -9.34 2.30 -8.45
N PHE A 139 -9.89 3.12 -7.55
CA PHE A 139 -11.32 3.12 -7.28
C PHE A 139 -12.13 3.54 -8.52
N TYR A 140 -11.76 4.62 -9.19
CA TYR A 140 -12.46 5.08 -10.39
C TYR A 140 -12.34 4.09 -11.54
N GLU A 141 -11.18 3.50 -11.76
CA GLU A 141 -10.95 2.43 -12.75
C GLU A 141 -11.91 1.25 -12.50
N ALA A 142 -12.09 0.84 -11.24
CA ALA A 142 -12.96 -0.28 -10.89
C ALA A 142 -14.46 -0.02 -11.11
N ILE A 143 -14.89 1.22 -11.03
CA ILE A 143 -16.30 1.60 -11.18
C ILE A 143 -16.60 2.27 -12.53
N GLU A 144 -15.62 2.38 -13.41
CA GLU A 144 -15.78 2.92 -14.75
C GLU A 144 -16.79 2.10 -15.54
N GLY A 145 -17.72 2.78 -16.21
CA GLY A 145 -18.79 2.13 -16.99
C GLY A 145 -19.93 1.51 -16.16
N LEU A 146 -19.83 1.46 -14.84
CA LEU A 146 -20.92 0.96 -14.00
C LEU A 146 -22.04 1.99 -13.89
N ALA A 147 -23.30 1.53 -14.05
CA ALA A 147 -24.46 2.37 -13.86
C ALA A 147 -24.50 2.94 -12.43
N PRO A 148 -24.88 4.23 -12.25
CA PRO A 148 -25.09 4.78 -10.93
C PRO A 148 -26.17 3.99 -10.18
N ILE A 149 -25.96 3.76 -8.89
CA ILE A 149 -26.97 3.19 -8.00
C ILE A 149 -27.53 4.31 -7.12
N GLU A 150 -28.84 4.29 -6.92
CA GLU A 150 -29.53 5.28 -6.09
C GLU A 150 -28.92 5.38 -4.69
N GLY A 151 -28.92 6.61 -4.15
CA GLY A 151 -28.21 6.95 -2.93
C GLY A 151 -28.55 6.07 -1.73
N GLY A 152 -27.52 5.53 -1.09
CA GLY A 152 -27.59 4.67 0.07
C GLY A 152 -27.56 3.17 -0.23
N SER A 153 -27.66 2.77 -1.51
CA SER A 153 -27.64 1.36 -1.93
C SER A 153 -26.25 0.87 -2.36
N GLU A 154 -25.24 1.73 -2.38
CA GLU A 154 -23.85 1.39 -2.63
C GLU A 154 -23.03 1.53 -1.34
N ALA A 155 -22.17 0.57 -1.04
CA ALA A 155 -21.29 0.57 0.12
C ALA A 155 -19.83 0.46 -0.33
N LEU A 156 -18.92 1.05 0.45
CA LEU A 156 -17.47 0.89 0.28
C LEU A 156 -16.92 0.12 1.48
N LEU A 157 -16.28 -1.01 1.20
CA LEU A 157 -15.58 -1.82 2.17
C LEU A 157 -14.07 -1.75 1.91
N VAL A 158 -13.32 -1.09 2.79
CA VAL A 158 -11.86 -1.04 2.70
C VAL A 158 -11.27 -2.13 3.58
N ILE A 159 -10.39 -2.95 3.00
CA ILE A 159 -9.83 -4.12 3.67
C ILE A 159 -8.34 -3.92 3.91
N GLY A 160 -7.93 -3.89 5.17
CA GLY A 160 -6.52 -3.93 5.59
C GLY A 160 -6.04 -5.34 5.91
N ARG A 161 -4.71 -5.51 5.98
CA ARG A 161 -4.12 -6.75 6.49
C ARG A 161 -4.56 -7.03 7.93
N GLY A 162 -4.58 -5.98 8.76
CA GLY A 162 -4.76 -6.07 10.20
C GLY A 162 -3.45 -6.20 10.96
N SER A 163 -3.49 -5.80 12.22
CA SER A 163 -2.39 -5.83 13.18
C SER A 163 -2.94 -5.89 14.60
N SER A 164 -2.18 -6.47 15.52
CA SER A 164 -2.45 -6.38 16.95
C SER A 164 -2.18 -4.98 17.53
N ASP A 165 -1.45 -4.13 16.79
CA ASP A 165 -1.23 -2.72 17.14
C ASP A 165 -2.49 -1.90 16.77
N PRO A 166 -3.18 -1.31 17.77
CA PRO A 166 -4.39 -0.51 17.52
C PRO A 166 -4.14 0.70 16.61
N THR A 167 -2.89 1.19 16.53
CA THR A 167 -2.56 2.35 15.67
C THR A 167 -2.77 2.03 14.19
N ALA A 168 -2.63 0.76 13.78
CA ALA A 168 -2.88 0.32 12.40
C ALA A 168 -4.33 0.57 11.96
N SER A 169 -5.29 0.30 12.84
CA SER A 169 -6.71 0.55 12.58
C SER A 169 -7.00 2.05 12.41
N HIS A 170 -6.39 2.89 13.26
CA HIS A 170 -6.51 4.35 13.14
C HIS A 170 -5.88 4.87 11.84
N GLN A 171 -4.74 4.32 11.43
CA GLN A 171 -4.09 4.67 10.17
C GLN A 171 -4.94 4.30 8.96
N LEU A 172 -5.57 3.11 8.97
CA LEU A 172 -6.50 2.72 7.91
C LEU A 172 -7.73 3.64 7.84
N TRP A 173 -8.31 4.01 8.99
CA TRP A 173 -9.39 5.01 9.02
C TRP A 173 -8.93 6.38 8.53
N GLY A 174 -7.72 6.81 8.90
CA GLY A 174 -7.10 8.03 8.37
C GLY A 174 -6.99 7.98 6.85
N PHE A 175 -6.53 6.86 6.29
CA PHE A 175 -6.46 6.62 4.85
C PHE A 175 -7.84 6.71 4.19
N VAL A 176 -8.84 5.99 4.71
CA VAL A 176 -10.21 6.01 4.18
C VAL A 176 -10.76 7.43 4.15
N ARG A 177 -10.60 8.16 5.25
CA ARG A 177 -11.07 9.54 5.35
C ARG A 177 -10.38 10.46 4.35
N SER A 178 -9.05 10.40 4.26
CA SER A 178 -8.27 11.23 3.34
C SER A 178 -8.52 10.88 1.87
N THR A 179 -8.81 9.62 1.58
CA THR A 179 -9.02 9.14 0.21
C THR A 179 -10.43 9.44 -0.28
N TYR A 180 -11.45 9.18 0.53
CA TYR A 180 -12.83 9.09 0.03
C TYR A 180 -13.77 10.20 0.52
N SER A 181 -13.46 10.94 1.60
CA SER A 181 -14.38 11.93 2.17
C SER A 181 -14.73 13.09 1.22
N SER A 182 -13.83 13.44 0.31
CA SER A 182 -14.04 14.49 -0.69
C SER A 182 -14.64 14.01 -2.01
N MET A 183 -14.86 12.70 -2.16
CA MET A 183 -15.38 12.11 -3.39
C MET A 183 -16.92 12.15 -3.39
N VAL A 184 -17.51 12.99 -4.23
CA VAL A 184 -18.98 13.20 -4.29
C VAL A 184 -19.76 11.88 -4.45
N ARG A 185 -19.23 10.93 -5.24
CA ARG A 185 -19.87 9.63 -5.45
C ARG A 185 -19.85 8.77 -4.18
N VAL A 186 -18.86 8.94 -3.32
CA VAL A 186 -18.68 8.16 -2.09
C VAL A 186 -19.36 8.80 -0.89
N ALA A 187 -19.58 10.11 -0.89
CA ALA A 187 -20.18 10.83 0.24
C ALA A 187 -21.59 10.34 0.65
N LYS A 188 -22.29 9.65 -0.24
CA LYS A 188 -23.62 9.05 0.02
C LYS A 188 -23.54 7.56 0.37
N HIS A 189 -22.35 6.97 0.38
CA HIS A 189 -22.16 5.53 0.57
C HIS A 189 -22.08 5.16 2.04
N ARG A 190 -22.38 3.91 2.31
CA ARG A 190 -22.05 3.28 3.60
C ARG A 190 -20.57 2.90 3.56
N PHE A 191 -19.84 3.28 4.60
CA PHE A 191 -18.42 2.94 4.76
C PHE A 191 -18.24 1.88 5.82
N ALA A 192 -17.40 0.89 5.51
CA ALA A 192 -16.86 0.00 6.50
C ALA A 192 -15.37 -0.21 6.26
N ILE A 193 -14.65 -0.49 7.32
CA ILE A 193 -13.33 -1.09 7.25
C ILE A 193 -13.39 -2.52 7.77
N SER A 194 -12.49 -3.35 7.30
CA SER A 194 -12.30 -4.70 7.83
C SER A 194 -10.85 -5.11 7.76
N PHE A 195 -10.55 -6.21 8.43
CA PHE A 195 -9.21 -6.76 8.48
C PHE A 195 -9.24 -8.25 8.15
N VAL A 196 -8.15 -8.70 7.49
CA VAL A 196 -7.98 -10.11 7.17
C VAL A 196 -7.53 -10.92 8.40
N ALA A 197 -6.69 -10.34 9.25
CA ALA A 197 -6.14 -11.01 10.43
C ALA A 197 -5.88 -10.02 11.58
N ALA A 198 -5.70 -10.54 12.78
CA ALA A 198 -5.19 -9.84 13.97
C ALA A 198 -5.90 -8.54 14.40
N ALA A 199 -7.02 -8.17 13.78
CA ALA A 199 -7.81 -6.99 14.13
C ALA A 199 -9.29 -7.20 13.80
N LYS A 200 -10.15 -6.35 14.36
CA LYS A 200 -11.60 -6.34 14.10
C LYS A 200 -12.05 -4.99 13.54
N PRO A 201 -13.19 -4.96 12.80
CA PRO A 201 -14.00 -6.12 12.43
C PRO A 201 -13.33 -6.99 11.37
N THR A 202 -13.65 -8.29 11.36
CA THR A 202 -13.34 -9.21 10.27
C THR A 202 -14.15 -8.84 9.03
N MET A 203 -13.78 -9.38 7.87
CA MET A 203 -14.54 -9.15 6.63
C MET A 203 -16.00 -9.58 6.75
N SER A 204 -16.28 -10.71 7.44
CA SER A 204 -17.65 -11.17 7.67
C SER A 204 -18.43 -10.20 8.54
N GLU A 205 -17.90 -9.83 9.70
CA GLU A 205 -18.55 -8.88 10.62
C GLU A 205 -18.85 -7.53 9.93
N ALA A 206 -17.92 -7.04 9.12
CA ALA A 206 -18.12 -5.77 8.41
C ALA A 206 -19.19 -5.87 7.31
N VAL A 207 -19.24 -6.98 6.57
CA VAL A 207 -20.28 -7.21 5.56
C VAL A 207 -21.65 -7.40 6.21
N ASP A 208 -21.74 -8.21 7.25
CA ASP A 208 -22.99 -8.39 7.99
C ASP A 208 -23.52 -7.03 8.48
N GLN A 209 -22.66 -6.18 8.98
CA GLN A 209 -22.99 -4.82 9.43
C GLN A 209 -23.46 -3.92 8.27
N LEU A 210 -22.84 -4.01 7.07
CA LEU A 210 -23.26 -3.28 5.88
C LEU A 210 -24.62 -3.73 5.36
N MET A 211 -24.96 -5.02 5.52
CA MET A 211 -26.21 -5.62 5.05
C MET A 211 -27.38 -5.34 5.99
N LEU A 212 -27.14 -4.88 7.22
CA LEU A 212 -28.23 -4.53 8.14
C LEU A 212 -29.03 -3.37 7.58
N GLU A 213 -30.36 -3.53 7.58
CA GLU A 213 -31.28 -2.44 7.29
C GLU A 213 -31.22 -1.40 8.42
N ILE A 214 -30.91 -0.16 8.07
CA ILE A 214 -30.90 0.95 9.01
C ILE A 214 -32.06 1.89 8.66
N ASN A 215 -33.04 1.97 9.53
CA ASN A 215 -34.19 2.91 9.44
C ASN A 215 -34.97 2.84 8.12
N GLY A 216 -35.31 1.64 7.63
CA GLY A 216 -36.09 1.46 6.41
C GLY A 216 -35.41 1.93 5.12
N ARG A 217 -34.11 2.13 5.14
CA ARG A 217 -33.33 2.44 3.93
C ARG A 217 -33.17 1.18 3.08
N PRO A 218 -33.09 1.34 1.73
CA PRO A 218 -32.91 0.20 0.85
C PRO A 218 -31.65 -0.59 1.24
N SER A 219 -31.74 -1.90 1.15
CA SER A 219 -30.62 -2.83 1.34
C SER A 219 -29.48 -2.47 0.39
N VAL A 220 -28.24 -2.77 0.78
CA VAL A 220 -27.07 -2.58 -0.07
C VAL A 220 -27.21 -3.42 -1.35
N ARG A 221 -27.07 -2.80 -2.50
CA ARG A 221 -27.19 -3.42 -3.83
C ARG A 221 -25.83 -3.60 -4.51
N ARG A 222 -24.84 -2.78 -4.11
CA ARG A 222 -23.45 -2.90 -4.57
C ARG A 222 -22.50 -2.69 -3.42
N VAL A 223 -21.48 -3.54 -3.32
CA VAL A 223 -20.31 -3.36 -2.45
C VAL A 223 -19.08 -3.16 -3.32
N VAL A 224 -18.45 -2.00 -3.21
CA VAL A 224 -17.12 -1.75 -3.77
C VAL A 224 -16.10 -2.13 -2.70
N LEU A 225 -15.32 -3.17 -2.99
CA LEU A 225 -14.35 -3.75 -2.07
C LEU A 225 -12.95 -3.28 -2.46
N HIS A 226 -12.28 -2.52 -1.58
CA HIS A 226 -10.95 -1.97 -1.83
C HIS A 226 -9.91 -2.61 -0.90
N PRO A 227 -9.12 -3.58 -1.39
CA PRO A 227 -7.99 -4.11 -0.65
C PRO A 227 -6.90 -3.05 -0.54
N HIS A 228 -6.65 -2.56 0.67
CA HIS A 228 -5.53 -1.65 0.95
C HIS A 228 -4.25 -2.47 1.13
N LEU A 229 -3.77 -3.00 0.03
CA LEU A 229 -2.60 -3.88 -0.07
C LEU A 229 -1.65 -3.36 -1.14
N LEU A 230 -0.34 -3.53 -0.91
CA LEU A 230 0.68 -3.13 -1.86
C LEU A 230 1.05 -4.28 -2.81
N PHE A 231 1.31 -5.47 -2.28
CA PHE A 231 1.81 -6.62 -3.02
C PHE A 231 0.85 -7.79 -3.04
N HIS A 232 0.98 -8.63 -4.06
CA HIS A 232 0.31 -9.92 -4.11
C HIS A 232 0.82 -10.84 -3.00
N GLY A 233 -0.08 -11.63 -2.42
CA GLY A 233 0.29 -12.59 -1.39
C GLY A 233 -0.89 -13.24 -0.70
N HIS A 234 -0.58 -13.92 0.41
CA HIS A 234 -1.56 -14.67 1.19
C HIS A 234 -2.79 -13.85 1.58
N VAL A 235 -2.59 -12.58 1.95
CA VAL A 235 -3.67 -11.68 2.36
C VAL A 235 -4.63 -11.39 1.20
N GLU A 236 -4.12 -11.11 -0.01
CA GLU A 236 -4.97 -10.93 -1.19
C GLU A 236 -5.74 -12.20 -1.53
N ASN A 237 -5.10 -13.37 -1.44
CA ASN A 237 -5.78 -14.65 -1.67
C ASN A 237 -6.93 -14.90 -0.68
N GLN A 238 -6.80 -14.44 0.57
CA GLN A 238 -7.89 -14.52 1.54
C GLN A 238 -9.04 -13.57 1.20
N VAL A 239 -8.74 -12.38 0.69
CA VAL A 239 -9.76 -11.44 0.19
C VAL A 239 -10.53 -12.03 -0.98
N GLU A 240 -9.85 -12.69 -1.94
CA GLU A 240 -10.51 -13.35 -3.07
C GLU A 240 -11.45 -14.48 -2.61
N LYS A 241 -10.96 -15.36 -1.76
CA LYS A 241 -11.79 -16.46 -1.20
C LYS A 241 -13.00 -15.93 -0.45
N TYR A 242 -12.84 -14.84 0.29
CA TYR A 242 -13.94 -14.19 0.96
C TYR A 242 -14.95 -13.61 -0.03
N LEU A 243 -14.47 -12.95 -1.08
CA LEU A 243 -15.32 -12.35 -2.13
C LEU A 243 -16.15 -13.42 -2.85
N GLU A 244 -15.57 -14.57 -3.16
CA GLU A 244 -16.30 -15.72 -3.73
C GLU A 244 -17.42 -16.19 -2.79
N LYS A 245 -17.11 -16.32 -1.49
CA LYS A 245 -18.10 -16.67 -0.47
C LYS A 245 -19.20 -15.63 -0.35
N ALA A 246 -18.86 -14.34 -0.32
CA ALA A 246 -19.81 -13.23 -0.21
C ALA A 246 -20.74 -13.18 -1.42
N ARG A 247 -20.25 -13.40 -2.64
CA ARG A 247 -21.07 -13.51 -3.86
C ARG A 247 -22.08 -14.64 -3.77
N SER A 248 -21.69 -15.79 -3.22
CA SER A 248 -22.58 -16.92 -3.03
C SER A 248 -23.62 -16.66 -1.92
N GLN A 249 -23.25 -15.97 -0.86
CA GLN A 249 -24.11 -15.67 0.27
C GLN A 249 -25.11 -14.55 -0.03
N PHE A 250 -24.71 -13.56 -0.84
CA PHE A 250 -25.51 -12.40 -1.20
C PHE A 250 -25.59 -12.24 -2.73
N PRO A 251 -26.31 -13.15 -3.44
CA PRO A 251 -26.32 -13.19 -4.91
C PRO A 251 -27.04 -11.98 -5.56
N SER A 252 -27.85 -11.25 -4.80
CA SER A 252 -28.51 -10.01 -5.27
C SER A 252 -27.65 -8.76 -5.14
N VAL A 253 -26.46 -8.88 -4.53
CA VAL A 253 -25.51 -7.78 -4.36
C VAL A 253 -24.46 -7.83 -5.45
N GLU A 254 -24.24 -6.71 -6.13
CA GLU A 254 -23.13 -6.54 -7.06
C GLU A 254 -21.83 -6.31 -6.29
N TRP A 255 -20.84 -7.17 -6.50
CA TRP A 255 -19.55 -7.12 -5.83
C TRP A 255 -18.47 -6.65 -6.81
N VAL A 256 -17.94 -5.46 -6.58
CA VAL A 256 -16.89 -4.84 -7.38
C VAL A 256 -15.60 -4.82 -6.59
N LYS A 257 -14.54 -5.44 -7.09
CA LYS A 257 -13.21 -5.40 -6.45
C LYS A 257 -12.36 -4.33 -7.10
N VAL A 258 -11.81 -3.44 -6.28
CA VAL A 258 -10.78 -2.48 -6.67
C VAL A 258 -9.43 -3.21 -6.73
N ALA A 259 -8.62 -2.90 -7.71
CA ALA A 259 -7.25 -3.42 -7.77
C ALA A 259 -6.42 -2.89 -6.59
N ARG A 260 -5.51 -3.72 -6.06
CA ARG A 260 -4.57 -3.30 -5.02
C ARG A 260 -3.62 -2.21 -5.53
N LEU A 261 -2.97 -1.50 -4.62
CA LEU A 261 -2.15 -0.34 -4.96
C LEU A 261 -0.95 -0.68 -5.84
N GLY A 262 -0.25 -1.79 -5.56
CA GLY A 262 0.93 -2.19 -6.29
C GLY A 262 0.68 -3.02 -7.55
N ALA A 263 -0.57 -3.23 -7.97
CA ALA A 263 -0.86 -3.85 -9.26
C ALA A 263 -0.43 -2.91 -10.39
N ALA A 264 0.48 -3.36 -11.22
CA ALA A 264 0.97 -2.62 -12.38
C ALA A 264 -0.09 -2.53 -13.47
#